data_3e3e61f8b38167d357c8d1d0ad4fe05f
#
_entry.id   3e3e61f8b38167d357c8d1d0ad4fe05f
#
_cell.length_a   1.000
_cell.length_b   1.000
_cell.length_c   1.000
_cell.angle_alpha   90.00
_cell.angle_beta   90.00
_cell.angle_gamma   90.00
#
_symmetry.space_group_name_H-M   'P 1'
#
loop_
_entity.id
_entity.type
_entity.pdbx_description
1 polymer ?
#
loop_
_entity_poly.entity_id
_entity_poly.type
_entity_poly.pdbx_seq_one_letter_code
_entity_poly.pdbx_strand_id
1 'polypeptide(L)' 'MRRLGKVLHLSKSGNLILRLEQTPVPEISAQVCDYKLRSVGKVNNVLGPVKSPYVSVKPAASMDGTLAGRILYLVEKS' A
#
# COMPACT_ATOMS: atom_id res chain seq x y z
N MET A 1 5.31 -8.04 -10.73
CA MET A 1 4.81 -7.10 -9.69
C MET A 1 4.05 -5.97 -10.35
N ARG A 2 3.09 -5.44 -9.64
CA ARG A 2 2.28 -4.35 -10.14
C ARG A 2 2.41 -3.14 -9.21
N ARG A 3 2.55 -1.95 -9.79
CA ARG A 3 2.65 -0.72 -9.03
C ARG A 3 1.33 -0.48 -8.29
N LEU A 4 1.42 -0.34 -6.97
CA LEU A 4 0.24 -0.10 -6.15
C LEU A 4 -0.08 1.39 -6.08
N GLY A 5 0.88 2.18 -5.70
CA GLY A 5 0.71 3.61 -5.59
C GLY A 5 1.78 4.24 -4.73
N LYS A 6 1.63 5.56 -4.56
CA LYS A 6 2.56 6.36 -3.77
C LYS A 6 2.02 6.52 -2.36
N VAL A 7 2.88 6.33 -1.38
CA VAL A 7 2.53 6.53 0.02
C VAL A 7 2.33 8.03 0.28
N LEU A 8 1.14 8.39 0.75
CA LEU A 8 0.81 9.79 1.04
C LEU A 8 1.21 10.15 2.47
N HIS A 9 0.88 9.29 3.43
CA HIS A 9 1.21 9.54 4.82
C HIS A 9 0.98 8.27 5.63
N LEU A 10 1.46 8.31 6.87
CA LEU A 10 1.21 7.28 7.86
C LEU A 10 0.03 7.73 8.71
N SER A 11 -1.01 6.91 8.81
CA SER A 11 -2.18 7.25 9.61
C SER A 11 -1.90 7.14 11.10
N LYS A 12 -2.77 7.74 11.92
CA LYS A 12 -2.63 7.67 13.37
C LYS A 12 -2.72 6.25 13.91
N SER A 13 -3.41 5.37 13.19
CA SER A 13 -3.52 3.97 13.59
C SER A 13 -2.30 3.13 13.15
N GLY A 14 -1.32 3.76 12.51
CA GLY A 14 -0.10 3.06 12.12
C GLY A 14 -0.15 2.43 10.73
N ASN A 15 -1.17 2.72 9.94
CA ASN A 15 -1.29 2.19 8.59
C ASN A 15 -0.74 3.18 7.57
N LEU A 16 -0.15 2.66 6.51
CA LEU A 16 0.30 3.49 5.39
C LEU A 16 -0.90 3.75 4.47
N ILE A 17 -1.09 5.01 4.11
CA ILE A 17 -2.18 5.39 3.22
C ILE A 17 -1.60 5.73 1.86
N LEU A 18 -2.08 5.03 0.84
CA LEU A 18 -1.64 5.20 -0.54
C LEU A 18 -2.82 5.56 -1.41
N ARG A 19 -2.54 6.33 -2.45
CA ARG A 19 -3.52 6.55 -3.51
C ARG A 19 -3.30 5.46 -4.56
N LEU A 20 -4.36 4.70 -4.84
CA LEU A 20 -4.28 3.64 -5.84
C LEU A 20 -4.12 4.25 -7.23
N GLU A 21 -3.09 3.82 -7.95
CA GLU A 21 -2.81 4.39 -9.28
C GLU A 21 -3.38 3.55 -10.41
N GLN A 22 -3.63 2.27 -10.16
CA GLN A 22 -4.05 1.35 -11.22
C GLN A 22 -5.18 0.45 -10.74
N THR A 23 -6.04 0.08 -11.66
CA THR A 23 -7.06 -0.93 -11.44
C THR A 23 -6.54 -2.29 -11.91
N PRO A 24 -7.05 -3.40 -11.42
CA PRO A 24 -8.14 -3.53 -10.45
C PRO A 24 -7.69 -3.23 -9.02
N VAL A 25 -8.68 -3.06 -8.15
CA VAL A 25 -8.45 -2.85 -6.72
C VAL A 25 -7.78 -4.10 -6.13
N PRO A 26 -6.75 -3.94 -5.29
CA PRO A 26 -6.08 -5.10 -4.70
C PRO A 26 -6.97 -5.82 -3.69
N GLU A 27 -6.70 -7.10 -3.50
CA GLU A 27 -7.41 -7.89 -2.51
C GLU A 27 -6.92 -7.55 -1.10
N ILE A 28 -7.81 -7.70 -0.13
CA ILE A 28 -7.44 -7.57 1.28
C ILE A 28 -6.42 -8.66 1.62
N SER A 29 -5.42 -8.30 2.39
CA SER A 29 -4.30 -9.16 2.77
C SER A 29 -3.31 -9.46 1.66
N ALA A 30 -3.44 -8.83 0.49
CA ALA A 30 -2.43 -8.94 -0.56
C ALA A 30 -1.11 -8.36 -0.05
N GLN A 31 -0.01 -9.00 -0.40
CA GLN A 31 1.30 -8.56 0.06
C GLN A 31 1.77 -7.33 -0.72
N VAL A 32 2.40 -6.42 0.02
CA VAL A 32 2.94 -5.18 -0.53
C VAL A 32 4.44 -5.14 -0.27
N CYS A 33 5.18 -4.73 -1.28
CA CYS A 33 6.64 -4.61 -1.17
C CYS A 33 7.12 -3.28 -1.71
N ASP A 34 8.37 -2.95 -1.42
CA ASP A 34 9.00 -1.75 -1.97
C ASP A 34 9.73 -2.08 -3.28
N TYR A 35 10.43 -1.08 -3.83
CA TYR A 35 11.14 -1.26 -5.10
C TYR A 35 12.30 -2.26 -5.02
N LYS A 36 12.75 -2.57 -3.82
CA LYS A 36 13.80 -3.57 -3.58
C LYS A 36 13.23 -4.95 -3.27
N LEU A 37 11.94 -5.15 -3.44
CA LEU A 37 11.24 -6.40 -3.16
C LEU A 37 11.21 -6.78 -1.68
N ARG A 38 11.45 -5.80 -0.80
CA ARG A 38 11.33 -6.05 0.63
C ARG A 38 9.88 -6.01 1.03
N SER A 39 9.46 -6.97 1.84
CA SER A 39 8.10 -6.99 2.36
C SER A 39 7.84 -5.76 3.22
N VAL A 40 6.83 -4.99 2.84
CA VAL A 40 6.42 -3.81 3.59
C VAL A 40 5.26 -4.14 4.52
N GLY A 41 4.30 -4.89 4.02
CA GLY A 41 3.13 -5.24 4.79
C GLY A 41 2.06 -5.85 3.92
N LYS A 42 0.82 -5.70 4.35
CA LYS A 42 -0.34 -6.28 3.64
C LYS A 42 -1.43 -5.23 3.49
N VAL A 43 -2.21 -5.36 2.43
CA VAL A 43 -3.38 -4.51 2.23
C VAL A 43 -4.37 -4.75 3.38
N ASN A 44 -4.69 -3.69 4.10
CA ASN A 44 -5.62 -3.75 5.21
C ASN A 44 -7.04 -3.42 4.76
N ASN A 45 -7.19 -2.40 3.93
CA ASN A 45 -8.51 -1.97 3.48
C ASN A 45 -8.37 -1.09 2.25
N VAL A 46 -9.48 -0.92 1.54
CA VAL A 46 -9.58 0.00 0.40
C VAL A 46 -10.65 1.01 0.74
N LEU A 47 -10.29 2.29 0.65
CA LEU A 47 -11.12 3.39 1.12
C LEU A 47 -11.36 4.40 0.00
N GLY A 48 -12.36 5.24 0.20
CA GLY A 48 -12.58 6.40 -0.62
C GLY A 48 -13.48 6.17 -1.83
N PRO A 49 -13.62 7.18 -2.68
CA PRO A 49 -14.54 7.12 -3.82
C PRO A 49 -14.05 6.15 -4.89
N VAL A 50 -15.00 5.64 -5.67
CA VAL A 50 -14.72 4.66 -6.71
C VAL A 50 -13.71 5.20 -7.73
N LYS A 51 -13.75 6.50 -8.01
CA LYS A 51 -12.90 7.11 -9.03
C LYS A 51 -11.46 7.34 -8.56
N SER A 52 -11.25 7.43 -7.26
CA SER A 52 -9.93 7.70 -6.69
C SER A 52 -9.77 6.96 -5.37
N PRO A 53 -9.74 5.63 -5.40
CA PRO A 53 -9.66 4.88 -4.16
C PRO A 53 -8.31 5.03 -3.48
N TYR A 54 -8.33 4.93 -2.16
CA TYR A 54 -7.13 4.88 -1.35
C TYR A 54 -6.95 3.48 -0.80
N VAL A 55 -5.72 3.10 -0.58
CA VAL A 55 -5.39 1.79 -0.01
C VAL A 55 -4.71 2.00 1.33
N SER A 56 -5.21 1.31 2.34
CA SER A 56 -4.59 1.28 3.65
C SER A 56 -3.74 0.01 3.75
N VAL A 57 -2.47 0.17 4.04
CA VAL A 57 -1.53 -0.95 4.17
C VAL A 57 -1.08 -1.06 5.61
N LYS A 58 -1.28 -2.22 6.21
CA LYS A 58 -0.79 -2.50 7.55
C LYS A 58 0.66 -2.95 7.45
N PRO A 59 1.62 -2.17 7.98
CA PRO A 59 3.02 -2.55 7.87
C PRO A 59 3.32 -3.80 8.70
N ALA A 60 4.22 -4.63 8.19
CA ALA A 60 4.62 -5.85 8.87
C ALA A 60 5.51 -5.60 10.08
N ALA A 61 6.15 -4.44 10.11
CA ALA A 61 7.03 -4.04 11.20
C ALA A 61 6.77 -2.58 11.53
N SER A 62 7.30 -2.14 12.67
CA SER A 62 7.17 -0.75 13.07
C SER A 62 7.82 0.14 12.01
N MET A 63 7.03 1.08 11.48
CA MET A 63 7.49 2.04 10.47
C MET A 63 7.54 3.43 11.08
N ASP A 64 8.53 4.19 10.70
CA ASP A 64 8.76 5.53 11.22
C ASP A 64 8.32 6.63 10.26
N GLY A 65 7.55 6.27 9.25
CA GLY A 65 7.07 7.23 8.26
C GLY A 65 8.07 7.56 7.16
N THR A 66 9.22 6.91 7.14
CA THR A 66 10.22 7.17 6.10
C THR A 66 9.76 6.73 4.71
N LEU A 67 8.68 5.97 4.64
CA LEU A 67 8.12 5.53 3.37
C LEU A 67 7.21 6.56 2.72
N ALA A 68 6.92 7.68 3.40
CA ALA A 68 6.09 8.73 2.80
C ALA A 68 6.76 9.22 1.51
N GLY A 69 5.97 9.32 0.45
CA GLY A 69 6.49 9.70 -0.87
C GLY A 69 7.08 8.56 -1.68
N ARG A 70 7.23 7.38 -1.10
CA ARG A 70 7.76 6.21 -1.81
C ARG A 70 6.66 5.50 -2.59
N ILE A 71 7.06 4.83 -3.67
CA ILE A 71 6.15 4.00 -4.45
C ILE A 71 6.21 2.58 -3.90
N LEU A 72 5.04 2.00 -3.68
CA LEU A 72 4.93 0.60 -3.26
C LEU A 72 4.36 -0.26 -4.37
N TYR A 73 4.65 -1.53 -4.32
CA TYR A 73 4.25 -2.48 -5.34
C TYR A 73 3.45 -3.62 -4.73
N LEU A 74 2.53 -4.15 -5.52
CA LEU A 74 1.72 -5.30 -5.12
C LEU A 74 2.42 -6.57 -5.61
N VAL A 75 2.61 -7.51 -4.70
CA VAL A 75 3.17 -8.81 -5.06
C VAL A 75 2.04 -9.64 -5.64
N GLU A 76 2.15 -10.00 -6.91
CA GLU A 76 1.16 -10.84 -7.56
C GLU A 76 1.55 -12.29 -7.42
N LYS A 77 0.59 -13.11 -7.03
CA LYS A 77 0.79 -14.55 -7.02
C LYS A 77 0.59 -15.06 -8.43
N SER A 78 1.58 -15.75 -8.91
CA SER A 78 1.47 -16.41 -10.22
C SER A 78 0.69 -17.71 -10.11
#